data_3889a957b9078dcba50a0425b9af418c
#
_entry.id   3889a957b9078dcba50a0425b9af418c
#
_cell.length_a   1.000
_cell.length_b   1.000
_cell.length_c   1.000
_cell.angle_alpha   90.00
_cell.angle_beta   90.00
_cell.angle_gamma   90.00
#
_symmetry.space_group_name_H-M   'P 1'
#
loop_
_entity.id
_entity.type
_entity.pdbx_description
1 polymer ?
#
loop_
_entity_poly.entity_id
_entity_poly.type
_entity_poly.pdbx_seq_one_letter_code
_entity_poly.pdbx_strand_id
1 'polypeptide(L)'
;MYIKPLLVAGIFARHAYAWNYKYVAVFSVDGMHASDVEKYLVHNPKGNIAALLSNGYEYTNCYTSAPSDSFPGTMNVFTGSSPRTTGIWYDDTWDRSMFAPGSSCKGSPGAESKKA
;
A
#
# COMPACT_ATOMS: atom_id res chain seq x y z
N MET A 1 -39.24 -37.60 -24.83
CA MET A 1 -39.56 -36.86 -23.60
C MET A 1 -38.25 -36.25 -23.10
N TYR A 2 -37.96 -34.99 -23.49
CA TYR A 2 -36.70 -34.28 -23.17
C TYR A 2 -36.86 -33.54 -21.86
N ILE A 3 -36.12 -33.97 -20.83
CA ILE A 3 -36.04 -33.27 -19.53
C ILE A 3 -35.00 -32.14 -19.69
N LYS A 4 -35.46 -30.89 -19.65
CA LYS A 4 -34.58 -29.72 -19.61
C LYS A 4 -33.97 -29.62 -18.20
N PRO A 5 -32.65 -29.49 -18.07
CA PRO A 5 -32.05 -29.21 -16.76
C PRO A 5 -32.41 -27.77 -16.33
N LEU A 6 -33.06 -27.65 -15.19
CA LEU A 6 -33.34 -26.38 -14.51
C LEU A 6 -32.06 -25.88 -13.92
N LEU A 7 -31.47 -24.82 -14.51
CA LEU A 7 -30.27 -24.16 -14.00
C LEU A 7 -30.69 -23.31 -12.82
N VAL A 8 -30.50 -23.81 -11.59
CA VAL A 8 -30.69 -23.03 -10.37
C VAL A 8 -29.44 -22.17 -10.22
N ALA A 9 -29.49 -20.94 -10.72
CA ALA A 9 -28.50 -19.92 -10.45
C ALA A 9 -28.67 -19.44 -9.00
N GLY A 10 -27.94 -20.04 -8.07
CA GLY A 10 -27.86 -19.55 -6.68
C GLY A 10 -27.16 -18.20 -6.67
N ILE A 11 -27.93 -17.14 -6.51
CA ILE A 11 -27.38 -15.81 -6.25
C ILE A 11 -26.86 -15.83 -4.83
N PHE A 12 -25.55 -16.06 -4.67
CA PHE A 12 -24.86 -15.77 -3.41
C PHE A 12 -24.78 -14.26 -3.26
N ALA A 13 -25.84 -13.64 -2.72
CA ALA A 13 -25.76 -12.29 -2.22
C ALA A 13 -24.78 -12.29 -1.03
N ARG A 14 -23.51 -11.98 -1.28
CA ARG A 14 -22.57 -11.66 -0.22
C ARG A 14 -23.08 -10.37 0.42
N HIS A 15 -23.70 -10.51 1.58
CA HIS A 15 -24.00 -9.36 2.41
C HIS A 15 -22.65 -8.80 2.85
N ALA A 16 -22.20 -7.74 2.18
CA ALA A 16 -21.14 -6.92 2.70
C ALA A 16 -21.72 -6.24 3.95
N TYR A 17 -21.38 -6.78 5.11
CA TYR A 17 -21.64 -6.07 6.36
C TYR A 17 -20.76 -4.83 6.36
N ALA A 18 -21.30 -3.72 5.92
CA ALA A 18 -20.69 -2.43 6.12
C ALA A 18 -20.77 -2.14 7.63
N TRP A 19 -19.68 -2.40 8.35
CA TRP A 19 -19.55 -1.94 9.73
C TRP A 19 -19.56 -0.43 9.66
N ASN A 20 -20.52 0.19 10.35
CA ASN A 20 -20.61 1.65 10.43
C ASN A 20 -19.52 2.16 11.38
N TYR A 21 -18.27 2.24 10.88
CA TYR A 21 -17.20 2.91 11.61
C TYR A 21 -17.42 4.42 11.51
N LYS A 22 -17.41 5.07 12.65
CA LYS A 22 -17.56 6.54 12.70
C LYS A 22 -16.27 7.24 12.26
N TYR A 23 -15.13 6.62 12.52
CA TYR A 23 -13.82 7.14 12.20
C TYR A 23 -12.90 6.02 11.74
N VAL A 24 -12.02 6.34 10.80
CA VAL A 24 -10.92 5.48 10.35
C VAL A 24 -9.63 6.29 10.49
N ALA A 25 -8.66 5.74 11.18
CA ALA A 25 -7.32 6.31 11.29
C ALA A 25 -6.31 5.35 10.65
N VAL A 26 -5.44 5.87 9.82
CA VAL A 26 -4.35 5.12 9.19
C VAL A 26 -3.03 5.66 9.72
N PHE A 27 -2.20 4.78 10.28
CA PHE A 27 -0.85 5.09 10.72
C PHE A 27 0.12 4.36 9.80
N SER A 28 0.79 5.10 8.93
CA SER A 28 1.86 4.59 8.08
C SER A 28 3.20 4.94 8.70
N VAL A 29 4.03 3.95 8.96
CA VAL A 29 5.35 4.13 9.57
C VAL A 29 6.40 3.59 8.62
N ASP A 30 7.16 4.51 8.01
CA ASP A 30 8.21 4.17 7.08
C ASP A 30 9.41 3.54 7.79
N GLY A 31 10.06 2.59 7.15
CA GLY A 31 11.26 1.91 7.67
C GLY A 31 11.04 0.98 8.87
N MET A 32 9.81 0.76 9.30
CA MET A 32 9.50 -0.14 10.41
C MET A 32 9.42 -1.60 9.94
N HIS A 33 10.19 -2.48 10.57
CA HIS A 33 10.15 -3.91 10.32
C HIS A 33 9.26 -4.63 11.35
N ALA A 34 8.70 -5.79 10.98
CA ALA A 34 7.92 -6.62 11.90
C ALA A 34 8.72 -6.98 13.17
N SER A 35 10.02 -7.26 13.02
CA SER A 35 10.94 -7.53 14.14
C SER A 35 11.08 -6.36 15.13
N ASP A 36 10.84 -5.13 14.70
CA ASP A 36 10.91 -3.96 15.59
C ASP A 36 9.67 -3.90 16.49
N VAL A 37 8.53 -4.27 15.94
CA VAL A 37 7.28 -4.41 16.71
C VAL A 37 7.42 -5.55 17.73
N GLU A 38 7.95 -6.71 17.33
CA GLU A 38 8.19 -7.83 18.23
C GLU A 38 9.10 -7.44 19.40
N LYS A 39 10.22 -6.79 19.13
CA LYS A 39 11.15 -6.30 20.15
C LYS A 39 10.49 -5.26 21.07
N TYR A 40 9.72 -4.35 20.49
CA TYR A 40 8.99 -3.35 21.27
C TYR A 40 8.01 -4.00 22.25
N LEU A 41 7.28 -5.02 21.83
CA LEU A 41 6.30 -5.72 22.65
C LEU A 41 6.93 -6.45 23.85
N VAL A 42 8.13 -6.99 23.69
CA VAL A 42 8.89 -7.61 24.80
C VAL A 42 9.12 -6.63 25.95
N HIS A 43 9.44 -5.38 25.60
CA HIS A 43 9.74 -4.33 26.58
C HIS A 43 8.50 -3.53 27.03
N ASN A 44 7.42 -3.56 26.22
CA ASN A 44 6.20 -2.78 26.44
C ASN A 44 4.93 -3.64 26.31
N PRO A 45 4.78 -4.73 27.09
CA PRO A 45 3.67 -5.68 26.91
C PRO A 45 2.29 -5.11 27.26
N LYS A 46 2.24 -3.95 27.89
CA LYS A 46 1.01 -3.23 28.24
C LYS A 46 0.88 -1.88 27.50
N GLY A 47 1.72 -1.66 26.49
CA GLY A 47 1.71 -0.43 25.68
C GLY A 47 0.53 -0.38 24.70
N ASN A 48 0.32 0.77 24.08
CA ASN A 48 -0.78 0.98 23.13
C ASN A 48 -0.72 0.05 21.92
N ILE A 49 0.47 -0.28 21.41
CA ILE A 49 0.63 -1.23 20.31
C ILE A 49 0.21 -2.63 20.74
N ALA A 50 0.59 -3.06 21.96
CA ALA A 50 0.15 -4.33 22.50
C ALA A 50 -1.38 -4.40 22.64
N ALA A 51 -2.01 -3.31 23.09
CA ALA A 51 -3.46 -3.21 23.19
C ALA A 51 -4.15 -3.26 21.81
N LEU A 52 -3.59 -2.64 20.79
CA LEU A 52 -4.10 -2.70 19.42
C LEU A 52 -4.00 -4.14 18.87
N LEU A 53 -2.87 -4.79 19.02
CA LEU A 53 -2.66 -6.17 18.55
C LEU A 53 -3.54 -7.18 19.26
N SER A 54 -3.77 -7.01 20.56
CA SER A 54 -4.62 -7.93 21.33
C SER A 54 -6.11 -7.85 20.97
N ASN A 55 -6.56 -6.74 20.40
CA ASN A 55 -7.95 -6.49 20.02
C ASN A 55 -8.17 -6.38 18.49
N GLY A 56 -7.13 -6.49 17.72
CA GLY A 56 -7.13 -6.33 16.26
C GLY A 56 -6.75 -7.60 15.50
N TYR A 57 -6.51 -7.40 14.21
CA TYR A 57 -5.97 -8.43 13.33
C TYR A 57 -4.56 -8.05 12.91
N GLU A 58 -3.65 -9.00 13.00
CA GLU A 58 -2.28 -8.89 12.50
C GLU A 58 -2.13 -9.72 11.23
N TYR A 59 -1.62 -9.11 10.17
CA TYR A 59 -1.27 -9.81 8.95
C TYR A 59 0.20 -10.21 8.99
N THR A 60 0.47 -11.45 9.35
CA THR A 60 1.85 -11.98 9.50
C THR A 60 2.56 -12.22 8.18
N ASN A 61 1.85 -12.18 7.06
CA ASN A 61 2.38 -12.43 5.72
C ASN A 61 1.94 -11.33 4.75
N CYS A 62 2.14 -10.07 5.14
CA CYS A 62 1.81 -8.92 4.34
C CYS A 62 3.04 -8.44 3.57
N TYR A 63 2.91 -8.28 2.25
CA TYR A 63 3.97 -7.81 1.38
C TYR A 63 3.60 -6.46 0.79
N THR A 64 4.61 -5.62 0.59
CA THR A 64 4.48 -4.40 -0.21
C THR A 64 4.47 -4.75 -1.70
N SER A 65 4.06 -3.80 -2.54
CA SER A 65 4.31 -3.91 -3.98
C SER A 65 5.81 -3.83 -4.30
N ALA A 66 6.22 -4.35 -5.44
CA ALA A 66 7.59 -4.25 -5.91
C ALA A 66 7.69 -3.18 -7.03
N PRO A 67 8.69 -2.30 -6.98
CA PRO A 67 9.63 -2.07 -5.89
C PRO A 67 8.94 -1.45 -4.66
N SER A 68 9.56 -1.62 -3.49
CA SER A 68 9.04 -1.15 -2.20
C SER A 68 9.80 0.07 -1.69
N ASP A 69 10.05 1.02 -2.56
CA ASP A 69 10.56 2.33 -2.17
C ASP A 69 9.47 3.16 -1.49
N SER A 70 9.83 4.20 -0.76
CA SER A 70 8.91 4.92 0.13
C SER A 70 7.70 5.50 -0.59
N PHE A 71 7.94 6.15 -1.73
CA PHE A 71 6.86 6.80 -2.47
C PHE A 71 5.93 5.80 -3.18
N PRO A 72 6.41 4.83 -3.96
CA PRO A 72 5.54 3.80 -4.54
C PRO A 72 4.85 2.95 -3.48
N GLY A 73 5.49 2.67 -2.36
CA GLY A 73 4.89 1.97 -1.22
C GLY A 73 3.73 2.75 -0.61
N THR A 74 3.92 4.03 -0.36
CA THR A 74 2.87 4.94 0.13
C THR A 74 1.70 5.01 -0.86
N MET A 75 1.98 5.17 -2.15
CA MET A 75 0.95 5.17 -3.19
C MET A 75 0.16 3.85 -3.22
N ASN A 76 0.83 2.72 -3.02
CA ASN A 76 0.15 1.42 -2.92
C ASN A 76 -0.84 1.37 -1.76
N VAL A 77 -0.44 1.83 -0.57
CA VAL A 77 -1.31 1.85 0.62
C VAL A 77 -2.56 2.71 0.39
N PHE A 78 -2.40 3.91 -0.19
CA PHE A 78 -3.51 4.84 -0.34
C PHE A 78 -4.40 4.58 -1.56
N THR A 79 -3.87 3.96 -2.62
CA THR A 79 -4.62 3.74 -3.86
C THR A 79 -5.00 2.28 -4.10
N GLY A 80 -4.37 1.35 -3.39
CA GLY A 80 -4.48 -0.08 -3.67
C GLY A 80 -3.82 -0.49 -5.00
N SER A 81 -3.02 0.39 -5.61
CA SER A 81 -2.44 0.20 -6.94
C SER A 81 -0.94 -0.03 -6.88
N SER A 82 -0.43 -0.92 -7.71
CA SER A 82 1.02 -1.17 -7.84
C SER A 82 1.73 -0.09 -8.66
N PRO A 83 3.07 0.02 -8.59
CA PRO A 83 3.88 0.88 -9.44
C PRO A 83 3.60 0.74 -10.94
N ARG A 84 3.25 -0.46 -11.38
CA ARG A 84 2.84 -0.71 -12.77
C ARG A 84 1.60 0.09 -13.18
N THR A 85 0.68 0.32 -12.26
CA THR A 85 -0.57 1.05 -12.52
C THR A 85 -0.40 2.53 -12.28
N THR A 86 0.31 2.92 -11.22
CA THR A 86 0.52 4.33 -10.88
C THR A 86 1.56 5.01 -11.76
N GLY A 87 2.47 4.24 -12.35
CA GLY A 87 3.63 4.75 -13.10
C GLY A 87 4.75 5.30 -12.22
N ILE A 88 4.61 5.19 -10.89
CA ILE A 88 5.58 5.68 -9.91
C ILE A 88 6.37 4.50 -9.39
N TRP A 89 7.66 4.44 -9.75
CA TRP A 89 8.52 3.29 -9.45
C TRP A 89 9.50 3.54 -8.31
N TYR A 90 9.99 4.79 -8.18
CA TYR A 90 11.00 5.19 -7.20
C TYR A 90 10.73 6.63 -6.74
N ASP A 91 11.33 7.03 -5.65
CA ASP A 91 11.30 8.41 -5.15
C ASP A 91 12.03 9.34 -6.11
N ASP A 92 13.19 8.90 -6.61
CA ASP A 92 14.00 9.62 -7.56
C ASP A 92 14.26 8.78 -8.82
N THR A 93 14.19 9.39 -10.00
CA THR A 93 14.40 8.70 -11.26
C THR A 93 15.27 9.55 -12.18
N TRP A 94 16.28 8.95 -12.83
CA TRP A 94 17.01 9.59 -13.88
C TRP A 94 16.20 9.56 -15.19
N ASP A 95 15.90 10.72 -15.71
CA ASP A 95 15.21 10.85 -17.00
C ASP A 95 16.10 11.55 -18.02
N ARG A 96 16.39 10.86 -19.12
CA ARG A 96 17.26 11.36 -20.18
C ARG A 96 16.64 12.49 -21.01
N SER A 97 15.33 12.66 -20.96
CA SER A 97 14.61 13.71 -21.69
C SER A 97 14.45 14.99 -20.88
N MET A 98 14.70 14.95 -19.57
CA MET A 98 14.55 16.12 -18.71
C MET A 98 15.84 16.94 -18.61
N PHE A 99 15.67 18.20 -18.37
CA PHE A 99 16.78 19.13 -18.12
C PHE A 99 16.95 19.37 -16.63
N ALA A 100 18.16 19.75 -16.23
CA ALA A 100 18.44 20.06 -14.83
C ALA A 100 17.51 21.16 -14.29
N PRO A 101 17.05 21.05 -13.04
CA PRO A 101 16.24 22.08 -12.41
C PRO A 101 16.89 23.47 -12.50
N GLY A 102 16.11 24.49 -12.87
CA GLY A 102 16.60 25.86 -13.04
C GLY A 102 17.31 26.16 -14.37
N SER A 103 17.52 25.18 -15.24
CA SER A 103 18.18 25.38 -16.53
C SER A 103 17.30 26.05 -17.59
N SER A 104 16.00 26.22 -17.33
CA SER A 104 15.00 26.69 -18.30
C SER A 104 15.02 25.91 -19.61
N CYS A 105 15.20 24.60 -19.53
CA CYS A 105 15.33 23.67 -20.66
C CYS A 105 16.51 23.98 -21.59
N LYS A 106 17.59 24.54 -21.05
CA LYS A 106 18.82 24.81 -21.77
C LYS A 106 19.95 23.85 -21.35
N GLY A 107 20.82 23.53 -22.31
CA GLY A 107 21.94 22.61 -22.06
C GLY A 107 21.67 21.20 -22.55
N SER A 108 22.45 20.25 -22.07
CA SER A 108 22.28 18.83 -22.41
C SER A 108 21.12 18.24 -21.60
N PRO A 109 20.22 17.46 -22.24
CA PRO A 109 19.18 16.75 -21.52
C PRO A 109 19.79 15.61 -20.69
N GLY A 110 19.07 15.23 -19.66
CA GLY A 110 19.45 14.21 -18.71
C GLY A 110 19.52 14.83 -17.30
N ALA A 111 18.55 14.54 -16.48
CA ALA A 111 18.48 15.03 -15.11
C ALA A 111 17.77 14.04 -14.21
N GLU A 112 18.15 14.07 -12.95
CA GLU A 112 17.39 13.42 -11.90
C GLU A 112 16.07 14.16 -11.69
N SER A 113 14.96 13.46 -11.79
CA SER A 113 13.66 14.01 -11.44
C SER A 113 13.21 13.47 -10.09
N LYS A 114 13.06 14.36 -9.13
CA LYS A 114 12.31 14.07 -7.92
C LYS A 114 10.84 14.26 -8.24
N LYS A 115 10.09 13.18 -8.23
CA LYS A 115 8.65 13.26 -8.35
C LYS A 115 8.09 13.62 -6.97
N ALA A 116 7.85 14.91 -6.77
CA ALA A 116 7.10 15.41 -5.63
C ALA A 116 5.62 15.11 -5.78
#